data_4eac0e15093d110c11b214abe5191e60
#
_entry.id   4eac0e15093d110c11b214abe5191e60
#
_cell.length_a   1.000
_cell.length_b   1.000
_cell.length_c   1.000
_cell.angle_alpha   90.00
_cell.angle_beta   90.00
_cell.angle_gamma   90.00
#
_symmetry.space_group_name_H-M   'P 1'
#
loop_
_entity.id
_entity.type
_entity.pdbx_description
1 polymer ?
#
loop_
_entity_poly.entity_id
_entity_poly.type
_entity_poly.pdbx_seq_one_letter_code
_entity_poly.pdbx_strand_id
1 'polypeptide(L)'
;MAKRLRISPDEPIFALHRIRYMDDIPALVEYTYIPATYFPHVEEQDFSMLSLYDYMKKYNRISTDFHQKLTIMKCPKKEAKYLNIVSKDDSIFYFEYLGRTNKGEVVEYTRAYYKSEAVQFRFNQYYADF
;
A
#
# COMPACT_ATOMS: atom_id res chain seq x y z
N MET A 1 -12.99 -1.31 7.47
CA MET A 1 -12.22 -1.82 6.31
C MET A 1 -13.10 -2.37 5.20
N ALA A 2 -14.08 -3.18 5.53
CA ALA A 2 -15.02 -3.70 4.53
C ALA A 2 -15.64 -2.61 3.65
N LYS A 3 -16.01 -1.49 4.27
CA LYS A 3 -16.60 -0.35 3.55
C LYS A 3 -15.62 0.23 2.51
N ARG A 4 -14.34 0.32 2.83
CA ARG A 4 -13.33 0.82 1.90
C ARG A 4 -13.12 -0.13 0.73
N LEU A 5 -13.18 -1.43 1.00
CA LEU A 5 -13.07 -2.47 -0.04
C LEU A 5 -14.39 -2.71 -0.78
N ARG A 6 -15.46 -2.03 -0.38
CA ARG A 6 -16.80 -2.18 -0.98
C ARG A 6 -17.31 -3.61 -0.99
N ILE A 7 -17.10 -4.29 0.14
CA ILE A 7 -17.58 -5.66 0.35
C ILE A 7 -18.47 -5.69 1.59
N SER A 8 -19.22 -6.80 1.73
CA SER A 8 -20.04 -7.03 2.91
C SER A 8 -19.17 -7.13 4.16
N PRO A 9 -19.64 -6.61 5.33
CA PRO A 9 -18.90 -6.77 6.59
C PRO A 9 -18.59 -8.22 6.97
N ASP A 10 -19.36 -9.17 6.43
CA ASP A 10 -19.19 -10.61 6.70
C ASP A 10 -18.14 -11.26 5.79
N GLU A 11 -17.71 -10.59 4.73
CA GLU A 11 -16.70 -11.14 3.82
C GLU A 11 -15.31 -11.08 4.44
N PRO A 12 -14.52 -12.14 4.29
CA PRO A 12 -13.17 -12.16 4.87
C PRO A 12 -12.23 -11.20 4.16
N ILE A 13 -11.36 -10.58 4.92
CA ILE A 13 -10.33 -9.66 4.45
C ILE A 13 -8.97 -10.24 4.83
N PHE A 14 -8.05 -10.32 3.88
CA PHE A 14 -6.68 -10.64 4.16
C PHE A 14 -5.89 -9.35 4.38
N ALA A 15 -5.16 -9.28 5.49
CA ALA A 15 -4.33 -8.14 5.87
C ALA A 15 -2.86 -8.55 5.80
N LEU A 16 -2.07 -7.77 5.06
CA LEU A 16 -0.63 -8.00 4.94
C LEU A 16 0.12 -6.78 5.44
N HIS A 17 0.92 -6.96 6.48
CA HIS A 17 1.72 -5.88 7.07
C HIS A 17 3.18 -6.16 6.75
N ARG A 18 3.87 -5.18 6.15
CA ARG A 18 5.26 -5.35 5.73
C ARG A 18 6.10 -4.14 6.10
N ILE A 19 7.35 -4.42 6.49
CA ILE A 19 8.40 -3.40 6.56
C ILE A 19 9.31 -3.66 5.37
N ARG A 20 9.52 -2.64 4.56
CA ARG A 20 10.41 -2.75 3.41
C ARG A 20 11.69 -1.98 3.65
N TYR A 21 12.78 -2.51 3.16
CA TYR A 21 14.14 -2.04 3.44
C TYR A 21 14.80 -1.52 2.17
N MET A 22 15.64 -0.48 2.33
CA MET A 22 16.59 -0.03 1.33
C MET A 22 17.98 -0.14 1.95
N ASP A 23 18.86 -0.95 1.34
CA ASP A 23 20.23 -1.17 1.86
C ASP A 23 20.22 -1.53 3.36
N ASP A 24 19.37 -2.48 3.73
CA ASP A 24 19.20 -2.98 5.10
C ASP A 24 18.68 -1.95 6.11
N ILE A 25 18.23 -0.78 5.63
CA ILE A 25 17.62 0.26 6.45
C ILE A 25 16.11 0.26 6.22
N PRO A 26 15.28 0.25 7.28
CA PRO A 26 13.83 0.33 7.09
C PRO A 26 13.46 1.61 6.33
N ALA A 27 12.73 1.47 5.23
CA ALA A 27 12.35 2.59 4.38
C ALA A 27 10.87 2.93 4.49
N LEU A 28 10.03 1.90 4.60
CA LEU A 28 8.59 2.10 4.69
C LEU A 28 7.91 0.97 5.45
N VAL A 29 6.76 1.31 6.03
CA VAL A 29 5.82 0.35 6.62
C VAL A 29 4.55 0.43 5.80
N GLU A 30 4.04 -0.72 5.34
CA GLU A 30 2.79 -0.73 4.59
C GLU A 30 1.81 -1.76 5.15
N TYR A 31 0.55 -1.39 5.08
CA TYR A 31 -0.58 -2.20 5.49
C TYR A 31 -1.50 -2.35 4.30
N THR A 32 -1.55 -3.55 3.74
CA THR A 32 -2.37 -3.85 2.56
C THR A 32 -3.53 -4.75 2.96
N TYR A 33 -4.71 -4.43 2.48
CA TYR A 33 -5.95 -5.17 2.75
C TYR A 33 -6.58 -5.54 1.43
N ILE A 34 -6.91 -6.82 1.27
CA ILE A 34 -7.55 -7.33 0.06
C ILE A 34 -8.75 -8.20 0.42
N PRO A 35 -9.80 -8.23 -0.44
CA PRO A 35 -10.91 -9.16 -0.25
C PRO A 35 -10.43 -10.61 -0.45
N ALA A 36 -10.45 -11.40 0.62
CA ALA A 36 -9.91 -12.75 0.57
C ALA A 36 -10.71 -13.68 -0.35
N THR A 37 -11.99 -13.37 -0.59
CA THR A 37 -12.83 -14.19 -1.49
C THR A 37 -12.33 -14.22 -2.92
N TYR A 38 -11.64 -13.17 -3.37
CA TYR A 38 -11.06 -13.13 -4.71
C TYR A 38 -9.75 -13.93 -4.83
N PHE A 39 -9.15 -14.29 -3.71
CA PHE A 39 -7.80 -14.87 -3.70
C PHE A 39 -7.78 -16.10 -2.81
N PRO A 40 -8.28 -17.24 -3.31
CA PRO A 40 -8.30 -18.48 -2.54
C PRO A 40 -6.92 -18.85 -2.02
N HIS A 41 -6.85 -19.31 -0.77
CA HIS A 41 -5.60 -19.74 -0.09
C HIS A 41 -4.57 -18.63 0.09
N VAL A 42 -4.98 -17.34 0.02
CA VAL A 42 -4.05 -16.22 0.20
C VAL A 42 -3.39 -16.26 1.58
N GLU A 43 -4.11 -16.68 2.60
CA GLU A 43 -3.60 -16.76 3.97
C GLU A 43 -2.54 -17.86 4.16
N GLU A 44 -2.41 -18.78 3.21
CA GLU A 44 -1.43 -19.87 3.25
C GLU A 44 -0.12 -19.48 2.57
N GLN A 45 -0.07 -18.32 1.93
CA GLN A 45 1.10 -17.87 1.17
C GLN A 45 2.09 -17.10 2.04
N ASP A 46 3.38 -17.26 1.74
CA ASP A 46 4.44 -16.53 2.40
C ASP A 46 4.88 -15.35 1.54
N PHE A 47 4.35 -14.16 1.82
CA PHE A 47 4.65 -12.96 1.07
C PHE A 47 5.98 -12.29 1.48
N SER A 48 6.75 -12.90 2.37
CA SER A 48 8.15 -12.54 2.54
C SER A 48 9.01 -13.11 1.41
N MET A 49 8.53 -14.15 0.73
CA MET A 49 9.21 -14.83 -0.37
C MET A 49 8.53 -14.61 -1.71
N LEU A 50 7.23 -14.35 -1.71
CA LEU A 50 6.41 -14.23 -2.91
C LEU A 50 5.91 -12.79 -3.07
N SER A 51 5.75 -12.35 -4.33
CA SER A 51 5.12 -11.06 -4.63
C SER A 51 3.60 -11.18 -4.50
N LEU A 52 3.00 -10.24 -3.76
CA LEU A 52 1.55 -10.18 -3.64
C LEU A 52 0.90 -9.93 -5.00
N TYR A 53 1.44 -9.01 -5.81
CA TYR A 53 0.88 -8.71 -7.12
C TYR A 53 0.96 -9.89 -8.08
N ASP A 54 2.03 -10.68 -8.02
CA ASP A 54 2.14 -11.89 -8.83
C ASP A 54 1.07 -12.91 -8.43
N TYR A 55 0.79 -12.99 -7.12
CA TYR A 55 -0.28 -13.87 -6.63
C TYR A 55 -1.65 -13.38 -7.09
N MET A 56 -1.93 -12.10 -6.99
CA MET A 56 -3.19 -11.51 -7.45
C MET A 56 -3.38 -11.71 -8.96
N LYS A 57 -2.30 -11.62 -9.72
CA LYS A 57 -2.33 -11.80 -11.17
C LYS A 57 -2.77 -13.20 -11.58
N LYS A 58 -2.46 -14.22 -10.80
CA LYS A 58 -2.90 -15.59 -11.06
C LYS A 58 -4.43 -15.70 -11.12
N TYR A 59 -5.13 -14.83 -10.44
CA TYR A 59 -6.59 -14.80 -10.39
C TYR A 59 -7.17 -13.71 -11.29
N ASN A 60 -6.35 -13.11 -12.15
CA ASN A 60 -6.75 -12.03 -13.07
C ASN A 60 -7.38 -10.83 -12.36
N ARG A 61 -6.93 -10.55 -11.15
CA ARG A 61 -7.43 -9.43 -10.34
C ARG A 61 -6.30 -8.59 -9.81
N ILE A 62 -5.69 -7.84 -10.70
CA ILE A 62 -4.68 -6.84 -10.34
C ILE A 62 -5.27 -5.44 -10.45
N SER A 63 -4.75 -4.54 -9.66
CA SER A 63 -5.13 -3.13 -9.73
C SER A 63 -4.57 -2.49 -10.98
N THR A 64 -5.42 -1.90 -11.78
CA THR A 64 -5.05 -1.13 -12.98
C THR A 64 -5.42 0.34 -12.86
N ASP A 65 -6.27 0.67 -11.90
CA ASP A 65 -6.74 2.02 -11.63
C ASP A 65 -6.56 2.29 -10.13
N PHE A 66 -5.78 3.33 -9.81
CA PHE A 66 -5.47 3.68 -8.43
C PHE A 66 -6.00 5.06 -8.09
N HIS A 67 -6.70 5.13 -6.96
CA HIS A 67 -7.06 6.38 -6.31
C HIS A 67 -6.08 6.60 -5.17
N GLN A 68 -5.22 7.61 -5.30
CA GLN A 68 -4.14 7.82 -4.35
C GLN A 68 -4.23 9.17 -3.66
N LYS A 69 -3.88 9.17 -2.38
CA LYS A 69 -3.77 10.40 -1.60
C LYS A 69 -2.42 10.39 -0.90
N LEU A 70 -1.67 11.49 -1.07
CA LEU A 70 -0.41 11.71 -0.39
C LEU A 70 -0.59 12.79 0.68
N THR A 71 -0.10 12.51 1.88
CA THR A 71 -0.11 13.46 2.98
C THR A 71 1.27 13.51 3.61
N ILE A 72 1.73 14.71 3.93
CA ILE A 72 2.96 14.90 4.72
C ILE A 72 2.50 15.06 6.17
N MET A 73 3.04 14.23 7.06
CA MET A 73 2.60 14.22 8.45
C MET A 73 3.72 13.78 9.39
N LYS A 74 3.56 14.04 10.68
CA LYS A 74 4.45 13.48 11.69
C LYS A 74 4.22 11.98 11.78
N CYS A 75 5.30 11.22 11.98
CA CYS A 75 5.21 9.78 12.04
C CYS A 75 4.52 9.33 13.34
N PRO A 76 3.48 8.49 13.26
CA PRO A 76 2.89 7.91 14.47
C PRO A 76 3.91 7.06 15.22
N LYS A 77 3.74 6.96 16.54
CA LYS A 77 4.70 6.27 17.42
C LYS A 77 4.95 4.82 17.03
N LYS A 78 3.91 4.10 16.62
CA LYS A 78 4.02 2.69 16.25
C LYS A 78 4.91 2.52 15.02
N GLU A 79 4.64 3.29 13.98
CA GLU A 79 5.39 3.22 12.73
C GLU A 79 6.79 3.78 12.89
N ALA A 80 6.97 4.77 13.76
CA ALA A 80 8.29 5.33 14.06
C ALA A 80 9.23 4.27 14.62
N LYS A 81 8.73 3.36 15.45
CA LYS A 81 9.53 2.25 15.98
C LYS A 81 9.99 1.31 14.86
N TYR A 82 9.08 0.96 13.95
CA TYR A 82 9.42 0.10 12.80
C TYR A 82 10.42 0.76 11.85
N LEU A 83 10.36 2.09 11.74
CA LEU A 83 11.20 2.84 10.81
C LEU A 83 12.49 3.37 11.46
N ASN A 84 12.70 3.09 12.75
CA ASN A 84 13.84 3.60 13.52
C ASN A 84 13.92 5.13 13.50
N ILE A 85 12.78 5.80 13.55
CA ILE A 85 12.69 7.26 13.65
C ILE A 85 12.74 7.64 15.12
N VAL A 86 13.73 8.44 15.50
CA VAL A 86 13.94 8.84 16.89
C VAL A 86 13.41 10.24 17.19
N SER A 87 13.37 11.13 16.21
CA SER A 87 12.87 12.49 16.39
C SER A 87 11.35 12.53 16.26
N LYS A 88 10.69 13.16 17.24
CA LYS A 88 9.23 13.36 17.20
C LYS A 88 8.80 14.34 16.12
N ASP A 89 9.73 15.14 15.61
CA ASP A 89 9.43 16.19 14.64
C ASP A 89 9.68 15.76 13.20
N ASP A 90 10.17 14.53 13.00
CA ASP A 90 10.41 14.02 11.66
C ASP A 90 9.09 13.83 10.92
N SER A 91 9.02 14.42 9.74
CA SER A 91 7.90 14.25 8.84
C SER A 91 8.11 13.04 7.95
N ILE A 92 7.01 12.39 7.60
CA ILE A 92 6.98 11.25 6.69
C ILE A 92 6.01 11.54 5.56
N PHE A 93 6.09 10.75 4.49
CA PHE A 93 5.07 10.72 3.45
C PHE A 93 4.13 9.57 3.75
N TYR A 94 2.84 9.89 3.84
CA TYR A 94 1.79 8.92 4.06
C TYR A 94 0.99 8.77 2.77
N PHE A 95 0.99 7.57 2.22
CA PHE A 95 0.18 7.23 1.06
C PHE A 95 -1.00 6.38 1.48
N GLU A 96 -2.14 6.71 0.93
CA GLU A 96 -3.34 5.91 1.07
C GLU A 96 -3.89 5.70 -0.34
N TYR A 97 -4.10 4.45 -0.74
CA TYR A 97 -4.62 4.20 -2.07
C TYR A 97 -5.59 3.04 -2.12
N LEU A 98 -6.52 3.17 -3.06
CA LEU A 98 -7.49 2.17 -3.40
C LEU A 98 -7.21 1.70 -4.82
N GLY A 99 -7.07 0.39 -5.01
CA GLY A 99 -6.83 -0.20 -6.32
C GLY A 99 -8.05 -0.91 -6.84
N ARG A 100 -8.33 -0.70 -8.14
CA ARG A 100 -9.44 -1.37 -8.82
C ARG A 100 -8.93 -2.06 -10.07
N THR A 101 -9.59 -3.17 -10.41
CA THR A 101 -9.34 -3.86 -11.67
C THR A 101 -9.93 -3.10 -12.84
N ASN A 102 -9.61 -3.53 -14.06
CA ASN A 102 -10.21 -2.96 -15.28
C ASN A 102 -11.73 -3.19 -15.37
N LYS A 103 -12.29 -4.07 -14.53
CA LYS A 103 -13.73 -4.29 -14.42
C LYS A 103 -14.38 -3.47 -13.31
N GLY A 104 -13.60 -2.63 -12.63
CA GLY A 104 -14.10 -1.79 -11.55
C GLY A 104 -14.18 -2.46 -10.20
N GLU A 105 -13.70 -3.70 -10.06
CA GLU A 105 -13.66 -4.38 -8.77
C GLU A 105 -12.61 -3.78 -7.88
N VAL A 106 -12.95 -3.43 -6.64
CA VAL A 106 -11.99 -2.98 -5.65
C VAL A 106 -11.25 -4.19 -5.12
N VAL A 107 -9.95 -4.26 -5.34
CA VAL A 107 -9.13 -5.43 -4.97
C VAL A 107 -8.09 -5.14 -3.93
N GLU A 108 -7.79 -3.86 -3.63
CA GLU A 108 -6.87 -3.55 -2.55
C GLU A 108 -7.11 -2.16 -1.96
N TYR A 109 -6.78 -2.05 -0.70
CA TYR A 109 -6.65 -0.79 0.01
C TYR A 109 -5.34 -0.84 0.78
N THR A 110 -4.49 0.16 0.58
CA THR A 110 -3.16 0.19 1.20
C THR A 110 -2.91 1.52 1.88
N ARG A 111 -2.30 1.45 3.06
CA ARG A 111 -1.74 2.60 3.77
C ARG A 111 -0.24 2.37 3.90
N ALA A 112 0.56 3.35 3.49
CA ALA A 112 2.00 3.22 3.51
C ALA A 112 2.66 4.46 4.13
N TYR A 113 3.57 4.22 5.05
CA TYR A 113 4.32 5.24 5.78
C TYR A 113 5.76 5.19 5.30
N TYR A 114 6.19 6.23 4.57
CA TYR A 114 7.52 6.31 3.98
C TYR A 114 8.39 7.29 4.74
N LYS A 115 9.62 6.90 5.05
CA LYS A 115 10.63 7.87 5.45
C LYS A 115 10.81 8.91 4.33
N SER A 116 11.00 10.16 4.70
CA SER A 116 11.14 11.24 3.72
C SER A 116 12.33 11.03 2.77
N GLU A 117 13.45 10.50 3.29
CA GLU A 117 14.62 10.23 2.47
C GLU A 117 14.45 9.06 1.50
N ALA A 118 13.40 8.25 1.66
CA ALA A 118 13.12 7.11 0.80
C ALA A 118 12.29 7.48 -0.43
N VAL A 119 11.82 8.72 -0.53
CA VAL A 119 10.88 9.14 -1.58
C VAL A 119 11.44 10.33 -2.34
N GLN A 120 11.38 10.25 -3.66
CA GLN A 120 11.70 11.36 -4.56
C GLN A 120 10.58 11.50 -5.57
N PHE A 121 10.13 12.73 -5.78
CA PHE A 121 9.11 13.03 -6.77
C PHE A 121 9.74 13.78 -7.95
N ARG A 122 9.34 13.38 -9.16
CA ARG A 122 9.74 14.07 -10.39
C ARG A 122 8.49 14.41 -11.17
N PHE A 123 8.42 15.65 -11.63
CA PHE A 123 7.32 16.14 -12.45
C PHE A 123 7.87 16.71 -13.76
N ASN A 124 7.28 16.29 -14.87
CA ASN A 124 7.56 16.86 -16.17
C ASN A 124 6.37 17.69 -16.60
N GLN A 125 6.64 18.94 -16.98
CA GLN A 125 5.61 19.84 -17.48
C GLN A 125 5.89 20.13 -18.95
N TYR A 126 4.83 20.11 -19.74
CA TYR A 126 4.87 20.41 -21.17
C TYR A 126 3.92 21.53 -21.45
N TYR A 127 4.42 22.53 -22.19
CA TYR A 127 3.61 23.65 -22.64
C TYR A 127 3.35 23.46 -24.12
N ALA A 128 2.07 23.53 -24.50
CA ALA A 128 1.68 23.50 -25.91
C ALA A 128 1.47 24.90 -26.41
N ASP A 129 2.01 25.20 -27.61
CA ASP A 129 1.72 26.45 -28.31
C ASP A 129 0.41 26.28 -29.07
N PHE A 130 -0.52 27.16 -28.81
CA PHE A 130 -1.84 27.14 -29.44
C PHE A 130 -1.97 28.20 -30.51
#